data_d23f8e3fc74c5a2d18a05567f7e64640
#
_entry.id   d23f8e3fc74c5a2d18a05567f7e64640
#
_cell.length_a   1.000
_cell.length_b   1.000
_cell.length_c   1.000
_cell.angle_alpha   90.00
_cell.angle_beta   90.00
_cell.angle_gamma   90.00
#
_symmetry.space_group_name_H-M   'P 1'
#
loop_
_entity.id
_entity.type
_entity.pdbx_description
1 polymer ?
#
loop_
_entity_poly.entity_id
_entity_poly.type
_entity_poly.pdbx_seq_one_letter_code
_entity_poly.pdbx_strand_id
1 'polypeptide(L)'
;MRKINRLSGVSYSIWDSLTDRGAERRVTIRNNHGKNLVGILHNSASVWLVIVCHGFQSSKERIPMVNLAAALEKDGISAFRFDFAGNGESEGSFQYGNYYREVEDLRAVVQHFREQKYVITAIVGHSKGGNVVLFYASKYKDIHVVVNISGRFNLVRGMEGRLGKRFMQKIKQDGYIDVKNKRGEIIYRVTEESLMDRLSTITHLDCLLIPQDCRVLTIHGSMDETVPAEDALEFDKFISNHELCIIEGADHEYSSHQDKLSSIVLEFIKTHADKYKDTSKQAKIHSRF
;
A
#
# COMPACT_ATOMS: atom_id res chain seq x y z
N MET A 1 42.74 -6.89 34.97
CA MET A 1 42.13 -7.45 33.73
C MET A 1 40.67 -7.03 33.62
N ARG A 2 40.35 -6.00 32.85
CA ARG A 2 38.98 -5.54 32.58
C ARG A 2 38.51 -6.18 31.27
N LYS A 3 37.43 -6.99 31.32
CA LYS A 3 36.77 -7.54 30.16
C LYS A 3 36.00 -6.42 29.48
N ILE A 4 36.36 -6.11 28.24
CA ILE A 4 35.59 -5.22 27.35
C ILE A 4 34.55 -6.10 26.64
N ASN A 5 33.27 -5.90 27.00
CA ASN A 5 32.16 -6.45 26.23
C ASN A 5 32.02 -5.64 24.92
N ARG A 6 32.36 -6.27 23.81
CA ARG A 6 32.02 -5.76 22.47
C ARG A 6 30.52 -5.98 22.20
N LEU A 7 29.77 -4.92 22.21
CA LEU A 7 28.45 -4.88 21.60
C LEU A 7 28.65 -4.85 20.08
N SER A 8 28.30 -5.94 19.40
CA SER A 8 28.29 -6.00 17.94
C SER A 8 27.04 -5.30 17.41
N GLY A 9 27.11 -3.98 17.31
CA GLY A 9 26.20 -3.20 16.49
C GLY A 9 26.68 -3.26 15.03
N VAL A 10 26.04 -4.06 14.19
CA VAL A 10 26.28 -4.05 12.76
C VAL A 10 25.68 -2.77 12.20
N SER A 11 26.51 -1.74 12.05
CA SER A 11 26.17 -0.53 11.30
C SER A 11 26.34 -0.86 9.81
N TYR A 12 25.25 -1.21 9.14
CA TYR A 12 25.23 -1.28 7.68
C TYR A 12 25.34 0.14 7.12
N SER A 13 26.40 0.42 6.35
CA SER A 13 26.55 1.68 5.63
C SER A 13 25.63 1.69 4.42
N ILE A 14 25.16 2.88 4.00
CA ILE A 14 24.36 3.08 2.77
C ILE A 14 25.07 2.51 1.55
N TRP A 15 26.41 2.52 1.54
CA TRP A 15 27.24 2.01 0.46
C TRP A 15 27.14 0.49 0.32
N ASP A 16 26.99 -0.26 1.42
CA ASP A 16 26.83 -1.72 1.40
C ASP A 16 25.46 -2.11 0.82
N SER A 17 24.42 -1.27 0.97
CA SER A 17 23.09 -1.53 0.42
C SER A 17 22.96 -1.22 -1.09
N LEU A 18 23.86 -0.40 -1.65
CA LEU A 18 23.85 -0.02 -3.07
C LEU A 18 24.68 -0.96 -3.95
N THR A 19 25.49 -1.84 -3.38
CA THR A 19 26.36 -2.74 -4.16
C THR A 19 25.69 -4.03 -4.61
N ASP A 20 24.57 -4.41 -4.01
CA ASP A 20 23.88 -5.69 -4.26
C ASP A 20 22.70 -5.50 -5.25
N ARG A 21 23.02 -5.22 -6.52
CA ARG A 21 22.00 -5.08 -7.59
C ARG A 21 21.34 -6.43 -7.87
N GLY A 22 19.99 -6.45 -7.91
CA GLY A 22 19.22 -7.58 -8.37
C GLY A 22 18.97 -8.67 -7.31
N ALA A 23 19.32 -8.43 -6.04
CA ALA A 23 18.99 -9.33 -4.94
C ALA A 23 17.73 -8.87 -4.21
N GLU A 24 16.71 -9.71 -4.22
CA GLU A 24 15.58 -9.54 -3.31
C GLU A 24 16.06 -9.69 -1.86
N ARG A 25 15.82 -8.67 -1.03
CA ARG A 25 16.22 -8.69 0.38
C ARG A 25 15.00 -8.66 1.29
N ARG A 26 14.88 -9.65 2.16
CA ARG A 26 13.86 -9.64 3.21
C ARG A 26 14.20 -8.58 4.25
N VAL A 27 13.22 -7.71 4.57
CA VAL A 27 13.33 -6.63 5.55
C VAL A 27 12.22 -6.80 6.57
N THR A 28 12.55 -6.61 7.85
CA THR A 28 11.58 -6.59 8.95
C THR A 28 11.57 -5.20 9.58
N ILE A 29 10.38 -4.62 9.70
CA ILE A 29 10.16 -3.26 10.19
C ILE A 29 9.20 -3.31 11.36
N ARG A 30 9.57 -2.75 12.51
CA ARG A 30 8.67 -2.67 13.66
C ARG A 30 7.75 -1.46 13.53
N ASN A 31 6.44 -1.68 13.57
CA ASN A 31 5.45 -0.61 13.53
C ASN A 31 5.24 0.04 14.91
N ASN A 32 4.49 1.13 14.96
CA ASN A 32 4.19 1.88 16.19
C ASN A 32 3.33 1.10 17.22
N HIS A 33 2.76 -0.04 16.80
CA HIS A 33 2.01 -0.95 17.64
C HIS A 33 2.83 -2.15 18.12
N GLY A 34 4.15 -2.10 17.93
CA GLY A 34 5.08 -3.14 18.36
C GLY A 34 5.01 -4.44 17.56
N LYS A 35 4.41 -4.44 16.34
CA LYS A 35 4.35 -5.59 15.44
C LYS A 35 5.46 -5.52 14.40
N ASN A 36 6.04 -6.67 14.08
CA ASN A 36 7.01 -6.81 13.02
C ASN A 36 6.31 -6.97 11.68
N LEU A 37 6.51 -6.00 10.78
CA LEU A 37 6.07 -6.05 9.39
C LEU A 37 7.18 -6.68 8.55
N VAL A 38 6.83 -7.59 7.66
CA VAL A 38 7.78 -8.30 6.81
C VAL A 38 7.57 -7.90 5.36
N GLY A 39 8.64 -7.54 4.68
CA GLY A 39 8.62 -7.16 3.28
C GLY A 39 9.86 -7.61 2.51
N ILE A 40 9.81 -7.43 1.21
CA ILE A 40 10.88 -7.72 0.26
C ILE A 40 11.29 -6.43 -0.43
N LEU A 41 12.55 -6.09 -0.32
CA LEU A 41 13.17 -4.98 -1.03
C LEU A 41 13.79 -5.49 -2.34
N HIS A 42 13.27 -4.99 -3.45
CA HIS A 42 13.86 -5.09 -4.78
C HIS A 42 14.85 -3.93 -4.96
N ASN A 43 16.14 -4.24 -4.91
CA ASN A 43 17.19 -3.24 -4.88
C ASN A 43 17.78 -3.00 -6.26
N SER A 44 17.40 -1.91 -6.90
CA SER A 44 18.00 -1.47 -8.19
C SER A 44 19.28 -0.65 -8.06
N ALA A 45 19.86 -0.56 -6.84
CA ALA A 45 20.93 0.37 -6.48
C ALA A 45 20.53 1.87 -6.62
N SER A 46 19.25 2.16 -6.63
CA SER A 46 18.68 3.50 -6.65
C SER A 46 18.25 3.92 -5.25
N VAL A 47 18.45 5.19 -4.90
CA VAL A 47 17.88 5.80 -3.69
C VAL A 47 16.38 6.08 -3.84
N TRP A 48 15.86 6.03 -5.07
CA TRP A 48 14.44 6.22 -5.36
C TRP A 48 13.68 4.93 -5.06
N LEU A 49 12.69 5.02 -4.18
CA LEU A 49 11.93 3.87 -3.70
C LEU A 49 10.44 4.06 -3.90
N VAL A 50 9.79 3.04 -4.44
CA VAL A 50 8.33 2.91 -4.49
C VAL A 50 7.89 1.85 -3.48
N ILE A 51 6.90 2.19 -2.64
CA ILE A 51 6.31 1.24 -1.69
C ILE A 51 5.04 0.68 -2.29
N VAL A 52 4.88 -0.65 -2.26
CA VAL A 52 3.77 -1.39 -2.87
C VAL A 52 2.96 -2.10 -1.79
N CYS A 53 1.65 -1.83 -1.75
CA CYS A 53 0.72 -2.25 -0.72
C CYS A 53 -0.31 -3.24 -1.28
N HIS A 54 -0.45 -4.41 -0.65
CA HIS A 54 -1.41 -5.45 -1.04
C HIS A 54 -2.85 -5.15 -0.59
N GLY A 55 -3.80 -5.96 -1.07
CA GLY A 55 -5.23 -5.81 -0.78
C GLY A 55 -5.73 -6.58 0.45
N PHE A 56 -7.07 -6.70 0.53
CA PHE A 56 -7.78 -7.39 1.60
C PHE A 56 -7.45 -8.89 1.62
N GLN A 57 -7.09 -9.41 2.80
CA GLN A 57 -6.73 -10.83 2.99
C GLN A 57 -5.69 -11.34 1.97
N SER A 58 -4.73 -10.50 1.66
CA SER A 58 -3.71 -10.74 0.64
C SER A 58 -2.31 -10.71 1.27
N SER A 59 -1.30 -10.69 0.45
CA SER A 59 0.09 -10.59 0.89
C SER A 59 0.96 -9.91 -0.15
N LYS A 60 2.19 -9.59 0.23
CA LYS A 60 3.25 -9.11 -0.65
C LYS A 60 3.57 -10.05 -1.82
N GLU A 61 3.18 -11.35 -1.70
CA GLU A 61 3.44 -12.40 -2.71
C GLU A 61 2.36 -12.50 -3.79
N ARG A 62 1.31 -11.67 -3.76
CA ARG A 62 0.30 -11.68 -4.83
C ARG A 62 0.90 -11.18 -6.15
N ILE A 63 0.46 -11.77 -7.25
CA ILE A 63 1.00 -11.53 -8.60
C ILE A 63 1.08 -10.05 -8.96
N PRO A 64 0.05 -9.19 -8.79
CA PRO A 64 0.17 -7.78 -9.11
C PRO A 64 1.29 -7.08 -8.34
N MET A 65 1.52 -7.44 -7.08
CA MET A 65 2.56 -6.83 -6.23
C MET A 65 3.96 -7.25 -6.66
N VAL A 66 4.14 -8.55 -6.92
CA VAL A 66 5.43 -9.14 -7.37
C VAL A 66 5.83 -8.58 -8.73
N ASN A 67 4.91 -8.63 -9.71
CA ASN A 67 5.19 -8.18 -11.07
C ASN A 67 5.48 -6.68 -11.14
N LEU A 68 4.73 -5.87 -10.39
CA LEU A 68 4.96 -4.43 -10.32
C LEU A 68 6.33 -4.11 -9.69
N ALA A 69 6.68 -4.76 -8.59
CA ALA A 69 7.97 -4.55 -7.94
C ALA A 69 9.13 -4.96 -8.85
N ALA A 70 9.01 -6.09 -9.56
CA ALA A 70 10.00 -6.54 -10.55
C ALA A 70 10.11 -5.57 -11.74
N ALA A 71 8.99 -5.04 -12.23
CA ALA A 71 8.98 -4.05 -13.30
C ALA A 71 9.67 -2.74 -12.90
N LEU A 72 9.43 -2.25 -11.68
CA LEU A 72 10.10 -1.08 -11.12
C LEU A 72 11.61 -1.29 -11.01
N GLU A 73 12.04 -2.44 -10.46
CA GLU A 73 13.45 -2.79 -10.33
C GLU A 73 14.15 -2.86 -11.68
N LYS A 74 13.53 -3.51 -12.66
CA LYS A 74 14.04 -3.60 -14.03
C LYS A 74 14.24 -2.22 -14.68
N ASP A 75 13.39 -1.27 -14.30
CA ASP A 75 13.44 0.11 -14.79
C ASP A 75 14.38 1.02 -13.96
N GLY A 76 15.13 0.47 -13.01
CA GLY A 76 16.10 1.19 -12.19
C GLY A 76 15.50 1.95 -11.01
N ILE A 77 14.28 1.61 -10.58
CA ILE A 77 13.61 2.16 -9.40
C ILE A 77 13.52 1.07 -8.34
N SER A 78 14.06 1.29 -7.15
CA SER A 78 13.91 0.32 -6.07
C SER A 78 12.43 0.21 -5.65
N ALA A 79 12.00 -0.99 -5.27
CA ALA A 79 10.64 -1.23 -4.83
C ALA A 79 10.61 -2.01 -3.52
N PHE A 80 9.66 -1.69 -2.65
CA PHE A 80 9.43 -2.43 -1.42
C PHE A 80 7.98 -2.89 -1.33
N ARG A 81 7.76 -4.21 -1.38
CA ARG A 81 6.46 -4.85 -1.14
C ARG A 81 6.45 -5.49 0.23
N PHE A 82 5.39 -5.29 1.02
CA PHE A 82 5.35 -5.77 2.40
C PHE A 82 3.95 -6.26 2.78
N ASP A 83 3.87 -7.05 3.83
CA ASP A 83 2.63 -7.51 4.43
C ASP A 83 2.19 -6.52 5.53
N PHE A 84 0.94 -6.05 5.48
CA PHE A 84 0.33 -5.33 6.59
C PHE A 84 0.21 -6.23 7.83
N ALA A 85 0.17 -5.63 9.03
CA ALA A 85 -0.02 -6.37 10.27
C ALA A 85 -1.23 -7.31 10.21
N GLY A 86 -1.02 -8.57 10.62
CA GLY A 86 -2.04 -9.62 10.57
C GLY A 86 -2.26 -10.26 9.20
N ASN A 87 -1.39 -9.98 8.22
CA ASN A 87 -1.41 -10.59 6.89
C ASN A 87 -0.04 -11.22 6.59
N GLY A 88 -0.03 -12.23 5.73
CA GLY A 88 1.19 -12.90 5.26
C GLY A 88 2.11 -13.34 6.39
N GLU A 89 3.37 -12.88 6.37
CA GLU A 89 4.39 -13.18 7.38
C GLU A 89 4.48 -12.11 8.48
N SER A 90 3.70 -11.02 8.39
CA SER A 90 3.70 -9.96 9.40
C SER A 90 2.95 -10.37 10.65
N GLU A 91 3.45 -9.93 11.81
CA GLU A 91 2.80 -10.21 13.10
C GLU A 91 1.45 -9.54 13.24
N GLY A 92 0.62 -10.11 14.11
CA GLY A 92 -0.72 -9.58 14.42
C GLY A 92 -1.82 -10.54 13.99
N SER A 93 -3.06 -10.04 14.03
CA SER A 93 -4.25 -10.80 13.60
C SER A 93 -4.99 -10.00 12.55
N PHE A 94 -5.45 -10.68 11.51
CA PHE A 94 -6.25 -10.07 10.45
C PHE A 94 -7.50 -9.40 11.02
N GLN A 95 -7.80 -8.19 10.51
CA GLN A 95 -8.98 -7.42 10.88
C GLN A 95 -9.78 -7.01 9.64
N TYR A 96 -11.11 -7.11 9.71
CA TYR A 96 -12.00 -6.84 8.58
C TYR A 96 -11.99 -5.37 8.13
N GLY A 97 -11.95 -4.42 9.08
CA GLY A 97 -11.78 -2.99 8.85
C GLY A 97 -10.29 -2.62 8.78
N ASN A 98 -9.83 -1.88 9.77
CA ASN A 98 -8.42 -1.62 10.07
C ASN A 98 -7.70 -0.74 9.04
N TYR A 99 -8.43 0.09 8.29
CA TYR A 99 -7.83 0.92 7.25
C TYR A 99 -6.78 1.90 7.81
N TYR A 100 -7.12 2.63 8.85
CA TYR A 100 -6.19 3.60 9.44
C TYR A 100 -5.04 2.95 10.21
N ARG A 101 -5.21 1.72 10.71
CA ARG A 101 -4.10 0.94 11.28
C ARG A 101 -3.10 0.52 10.20
N GLU A 102 -3.60 0.14 9.02
CA GLU A 102 -2.75 -0.15 7.87
C GLU A 102 -2.07 1.12 7.30
N VAL A 103 -2.71 2.30 7.43
CA VAL A 103 -2.05 3.59 7.17
C VAL A 103 -0.87 3.81 8.14
N GLU A 104 -1.01 3.44 9.43
CA GLU A 104 0.10 3.52 10.39
C GLU A 104 1.22 2.51 10.08
N ASP A 105 0.88 1.32 9.59
CA ASP A 105 1.87 0.35 9.12
C ASP A 105 2.66 0.93 7.93
N LEU A 106 1.96 1.50 6.94
CA LEU A 106 2.60 2.18 5.82
C LEU A 106 3.46 3.36 6.29
N ARG A 107 3.02 4.11 7.33
CA ARG A 107 3.80 5.19 7.95
C ARG A 107 5.12 4.68 8.50
N ALA A 108 5.11 3.57 9.24
CA ALA A 108 6.32 2.95 9.79
C ALA A 108 7.30 2.54 8.67
N VAL A 109 6.78 1.98 7.58
CA VAL A 109 7.58 1.61 6.40
C VAL A 109 8.21 2.85 5.74
N VAL A 110 7.44 3.90 5.50
CA VAL A 110 7.93 5.17 4.92
C VAL A 110 9.04 5.77 5.80
N GLN A 111 8.83 5.83 7.11
CA GLN A 111 9.81 6.37 8.05
C GLN A 111 11.11 5.56 8.06
N HIS A 112 11.00 4.23 8.14
CA HIS A 112 12.15 3.32 8.12
C HIS A 112 13.05 3.56 6.90
N PHE A 113 12.48 3.64 5.70
CA PHE A 113 13.28 3.85 4.50
C PHE A 113 13.82 5.28 4.37
N ARG A 114 13.10 6.29 4.87
CA ARG A 114 13.63 7.66 4.97
C ARG A 114 14.84 7.77 5.90
N GLU A 115 14.83 7.08 7.03
CA GLU A 115 15.97 6.99 7.95
C GLU A 115 17.18 6.35 7.26
N GLN A 116 16.95 5.38 6.39
CA GLN A 116 17.97 4.78 5.53
C GLN A 116 18.33 5.62 4.28
N LYS A 117 17.86 6.89 4.22
CA LYS A 117 18.15 7.84 3.14
C LYS A 117 17.56 7.48 1.77
N TYR A 118 16.57 6.60 1.73
CA TYR A 118 15.77 6.46 0.53
C TYR A 118 14.83 7.66 0.34
N VAL A 119 14.59 8.01 -0.91
CA VAL A 119 13.58 8.99 -1.32
C VAL A 119 12.34 8.22 -1.74
N ILE A 120 11.25 8.35 -0.98
CA ILE A 120 9.99 7.70 -1.33
C ILE A 120 9.38 8.44 -2.51
N THR A 121 9.47 7.85 -3.68
CA THR A 121 9.05 8.44 -4.95
C THR A 121 7.54 8.36 -5.14
N ALA A 122 6.96 7.21 -4.77
CA ALA A 122 5.53 6.96 -4.84
C ALA A 122 5.10 5.90 -3.84
N ILE A 123 3.81 5.88 -3.53
CA ILE A 123 3.14 4.76 -2.87
C ILE A 123 2.07 4.21 -3.81
N VAL A 124 2.04 2.89 -3.96
CA VAL A 124 1.11 2.18 -4.85
C VAL A 124 0.35 1.16 -4.05
N GLY A 125 -0.96 1.09 -4.21
CA GLY A 125 -1.79 0.13 -3.48
C GLY A 125 -2.82 -0.55 -4.37
N HIS A 126 -3.01 -1.86 -4.17
CA HIS A 126 -4.02 -2.64 -4.85
C HIS A 126 -5.21 -2.92 -3.93
N SER A 127 -6.44 -2.78 -4.44
CA SER A 127 -7.68 -3.09 -3.74
C SER A 127 -7.79 -2.32 -2.41
N LYS A 128 -7.87 -2.98 -1.25
CA LYS A 128 -7.82 -2.32 0.07
C LYS A 128 -6.54 -1.48 0.24
N GLY A 129 -5.39 -1.96 -0.27
CA GLY A 129 -4.15 -1.18 -0.29
C GLY A 129 -4.27 0.12 -1.08
N GLY A 130 -5.11 0.15 -2.14
CA GLY A 130 -5.45 1.36 -2.89
C GLY A 130 -6.13 2.42 -2.00
N ASN A 131 -7.06 2.00 -1.14
CA ASN A 131 -7.63 2.90 -0.13
C ASN A 131 -6.58 3.37 0.88
N VAL A 132 -5.72 2.46 1.36
CA VAL A 132 -4.71 2.79 2.37
C VAL A 132 -3.73 3.85 1.86
N VAL A 133 -3.28 3.79 0.61
CA VAL A 133 -2.38 4.81 0.05
C VAL A 133 -3.06 6.16 -0.12
N LEU A 134 -4.36 6.20 -0.47
CA LEU A 134 -5.14 7.44 -0.53
C LEU A 134 -5.32 8.06 0.87
N PHE A 135 -5.68 7.25 1.87
CA PHE A 135 -5.83 7.69 3.26
C PHE A 135 -4.49 8.12 3.88
N TYR A 136 -3.39 7.49 3.49
CA TYR A 136 -2.05 7.95 3.85
C TYR A 136 -1.78 9.36 3.31
N ALA A 137 -2.04 9.59 2.03
CA ALA A 137 -1.84 10.89 1.39
C ALA A 137 -2.69 12.00 2.03
N SER A 138 -3.95 11.69 2.34
CA SER A 138 -4.87 12.56 3.08
C SER A 138 -4.32 12.95 4.45
N LYS A 139 -3.84 11.96 5.21
CA LYS A 139 -3.43 12.14 6.61
C LYS A 139 -2.06 12.78 6.76
N TYR A 140 -1.05 12.29 6.03
CA TYR A 140 0.35 12.69 6.25
C TYR A 140 0.85 13.77 5.31
N LYS A 141 0.27 13.90 4.13
CA LYS A 141 0.54 14.97 3.16
C LYS A 141 2.02 15.15 2.79
N ASP A 142 2.79 14.06 2.85
CA ASP A 142 4.24 14.07 2.65
C ASP A 142 4.73 13.14 1.53
N ILE A 143 3.77 12.63 0.72
CA ILE A 143 3.99 11.87 -0.51
C ILE A 143 3.22 12.57 -1.64
N HIS A 144 3.87 12.78 -2.78
CA HIS A 144 3.33 13.57 -3.87
C HIS A 144 2.89 12.75 -5.10
N VAL A 145 3.16 11.45 -5.11
CA VAL A 145 2.73 10.53 -6.19
C VAL A 145 2.09 9.30 -5.57
N VAL A 146 0.82 9.09 -5.89
CA VAL A 146 0.01 8.01 -5.33
C VAL A 146 -0.70 7.25 -6.43
N VAL A 147 -0.65 5.92 -6.40
CA VAL A 147 -1.36 5.08 -7.37
C VAL A 147 -2.34 4.17 -6.63
N ASN A 148 -3.62 4.35 -6.91
CA ASN A 148 -4.72 3.53 -6.45
C ASN A 148 -5.11 2.54 -7.54
N ILE A 149 -4.89 1.25 -7.32
CA ILE A 149 -5.24 0.17 -8.25
C ILE A 149 -6.47 -0.55 -7.70
N SER A 150 -7.61 -0.47 -8.37
CA SER A 150 -8.88 -1.14 -8.02
C SER A 150 -9.34 -0.91 -6.57
N GLY A 151 -9.06 0.27 -5.99
CA GLY A 151 -9.54 0.64 -4.66
C GLY A 151 -11.08 0.75 -4.63
N ARG A 152 -11.67 0.50 -3.45
CA ARG A 152 -13.11 0.55 -3.26
C ARG A 152 -13.53 1.91 -2.70
N PHE A 153 -14.36 2.65 -3.43
CA PHE A 153 -14.88 3.94 -2.96
C PHE A 153 -15.97 3.74 -1.89
N ASN A 154 -16.96 2.92 -2.19
CA ASN A 154 -18.06 2.64 -1.26
C ASN A 154 -17.77 1.39 -0.42
N LEU A 155 -17.23 1.58 0.79
CA LEU A 155 -16.80 0.50 1.68
C LEU A 155 -17.96 -0.35 2.23
N VAL A 156 -19.19 0.14 2.14
CA VAL A 156 -20.41 -0.59 2.57
C VAL A 156 -20.92 -1.52 1.47
N ARG A 157 -20.71 -1.17 0.21
CA ARG A 157 -21.17 -1.96 -0.95
C ARG A 157 -20.61 -3.39 -0.90
N GLY A 158 -21.49 -4.38 -1.12
CA GLY A 158 -21.12 -5.80 -1.16
C GLY A 158 -21.00 -6.48 0.20
N MET A 159 -21.19 -5.77 1.31
CA MET A 159 -21.10 -6.36 2.65
C MET A 159 -22.21 -7.39 2.90
N GLU A 160 -23.42 -7.13 2.45
CA GLU A 160 -24.53 -8.09 2.58
C GLU A 160 -24.26 -9.41 1.87
N GLY A 161 -23.68 -9.36 0.69
CA GLY A 161 -23.28 -10.56 -0.06
C GLY A 161 -22.24 -11.40 0.67
N ARG A 162 -21.33 -10.74 1.40
CA ARG A 162 -20.21 -11.38 2.12
C ARG A 162 -20.61 -11.84 3.54
N LEU A 163 -21.36 -11.02 4.27
CA LEU A 163 -21.68 -11.23 5.69
C LEU A 163 -23.12 -11.74 5.93
N GLY A 164 -23.97 -11.69 4.89
CA GLY A 164 -25.39 -12.04 4.94
C GLY A 164 -26.29 -10.84 5.21
N LYS A 165 -27.54 -10.89 4.73
CA LYS A 165 -28.51 -9.77 4.78
C LYS A 165 -28.77 -9.21 6.18
N ARG A 166 -28.62 -10.02 7.22
CA ARG A 166 -28.84 -9.63 8.63
C ARG A 166 -27.55 -9.47 9.42
N PHE A 167 -26.45 -9.16 8.75
CA PHE A 167 -25.12 -9.10 9.40
C PHE A 167 -25.09 -8.11 10.59
N MET A 168 -25.76 -6.95 10.49
CA MET A 168 -25.83 -5.98 11.59
C MET A 168 -26.55 -6.52 12.82
N GLN A 169 -27.63 -7.28 12.61
CA GLN A 169 -28.36 -7.90 13.72
C GLN A 169 -27.54 -9.01 14.35
N LYS A 170 -26.92 -9.85 13.51
CA LYS A 170 -26.10 -10.97 13.96
C LYS A 170 -24.88 -10.51 14.75
N ILE A 171 -24.17 -9.47 14.28
CA ILE A 171 -22.96 -9.01 14.97
C ILE A 171 -23.27 -8.37 16.32
N LYS A 172 -24.42 -7.67 16.45
CA LYS A 172 -24.89 -7.13 17.73
C LYS A 172 -25.28 -8.23 18.73
N GLN A 173 -25.82 -9.35 18.23
CA GLN A 173 -26.24 -10.46 19.07
C GLN A 173 -25.06 -11.32 19.51
N ASP A 174 -24.14 -11.68 18.56
CA ASP A 174 -23.10 -12.67 18.75
C ASP A 174 -21.72 -12.04 19.02
N GLY A 175 -21.55 -10.72 18.78
CA GLY A 175 -20.30 -9.99 18.88
C GLY A 175 -19.34 -10.21 17.70
N TYR A 176 -19.60 -11.22 16.86
CA TYR A 176 -18.77 -11.55 15.70
C TYR A 176 -19.54 -12.30 14.62
N ILE A 177 -18.94 -12.36 13.42
CA ILE A 177 -19.38 -13.19 12.28
C ILE A 177 -18.19 -13.97 11.76
N ASP A 178 -18.31 -15.30 11.71
CA ASP A 178 -17.32 -16.14 11.03
C ASP A 178 -17.67 -16.27 9.55
N VAL A 179 -16.77 -15.79 8.70
CA VAL A 179 -16.86 -15.96 7.25
C VAL A 179 -16.23 -17.28 6.86
N LYS A 180 -17.00 -18.11 6.15
CA LYS A 180 -16.62 -19.48 5.82
C LYS A 180 -16.44 -19.66 4.31
N ASN A 181 -15.54 -20.54 3.91
CA ASN A 181 -15.41 -20.98 2.52
C ASN A 181 -16.54 -21.99 2.14
N LYS A 182 -16.53 -22.43 0.90
CA LYS A 182 -17.51 -23.40 0.38
C LYS A 182 -17.47 -24.76 1.11
N ARG A 183 -16.38 -25.08 1.83
CA ARG A 183 -16.21 -26.30 2.63
C ARG A 183 -16.70 -26.13 4.08
N GLY A 184 -17.14 -24.92 4.47
CA GLY A 184 -17.56 -24.59 5.82
C GLY A 184 -16.43 -24.23 6.79
N GLU A 185 -15.19 -24.16 6.31
CA GLU A 185 -14.02 -23.78 7.12
C GLU A 185 -14.01 -22.25 7.31
N ILE A 186 -13.67 -21.80 8.53
CA ILE A 186 -13.57 -20.36 8.83
C ILE A 186 -12.35 -19.78 8.13
N ILE A 187 -12.58 -18.82 7.24
CA ILE A 187 -11.52 -18.09 6.55
C ILE A 187 -11.03 -16.95 7.44
N TYR A 188 -11.95 -16.19 8.04
CA TYR A 188 -11.67 -15.11 8.99
C TYR A 188 -12.89 -14.79 9.83
N ARG A 189 -12.65 -14.10 10.94
CA ARG A 189 -13.69 -13.58 11.83
C ARG A 189 -13.82 -12.06 11.65
N VAL A 190 -15.05 -11.59 11.60
CA VAL A 190 -15.40 -10.17 11.66
C VAL A 190 -15.91 -9.90 13.06
N THR A 191 -15.20 -9.10 13.84
CA THR A 191 -15.68 -8.62 15.15
C THR A 191 -16.53 -7.37 14.97
N GLU A 192 -17.38 -7.07 15.96
CA GLU A 192 -18.16 -5.83 15.94
C GLU A 192 -17.25 -4.60 15.81
N GLU A 193 -16.16 -4.55 16.57
CA GLU A 193 -15.18 -3.47 16.50
C GLU A 193 -14.62 -3.29 15.07
N SER A 194 -14.16 -4.38 14.43
CA SER A 194 -13.59 -4.31 13.09
C SER A 194 -14.61 -3.97 12.00
N LEU A 195 -15.88 -4.31 12.22
CA LEU A 195 -16.98 -3.93 11.35
C LEU A 195 -17.29 -2.44 11.50
N MET A 196 -17.39 -1.94 12.74
CA MET A 196 -17.67 -0.52 13.01
C MET A 196 -16.54 0.37 12.50
N ASP A 197 -15.27 -0.03 12.66
CA ASP A 197 -14.11 0.66 12.06
C ASP A 197 -14.28 0.82 10.54
N ARG A 198 -14.65 -0.26 9.83
CA ARG A 198 -14.92 -0.18 8.40
C ARG A 198 -16.09 0.74 8.05
N LEU A 199 -17.18 0.67 8.82
CA LEU A 199 -18.40 1.47 8.56
C LEU A 199 -18.19 2.95 8.88
N SER A 200 -17.29 3.30 9.80
CA SER A 200 -16.96 4.67 10.16
C SER A 200 -15.98 5.33 9.18
N THR A 201 -15.36 4.55 8.30
CA THR A 201 -14.41 5.07 7.30
C THR A 201 -15.17 5.71 6.14
N ILE A 202 -14.99 7.02 5.96
CA ILE A 202 -15.72 7.81 4.96
C ILE A 202 -14.76 8.24 3.85
N THR A 203 -14.65 7.43 2.81
CA THR A 203 -13.66 7.54 1.74
C THR A 203 -13.64 8.92 1.07
N HIS A 204 -14.80 9.54 0.78
CA HIS A 204 -14.84 10.84 0.10
C HIS A 204 -14.24 11.97 0.94
N LEU A 205 -14.33 11.92 2.27
CA LEU A 205 -13.70 12.92 3.13
C LEU A 205 -12.17 12.83 3.06
N ASP A 206 -11.62 11.62 3.06
CA ASP A 206 -10.18 11.44 2.87
C ASP A 206 -9.73 11.93 1.49
N CYS A 207 -10.49 11.62 0.43
CA CYS A 207 -10.17 12.08 -0.93
C CYS A 207 -10.10 13.61 -1.03
N LEU A 208 -11.03 14.33 -0.40
CA LEU A 208 -11.06 15.80 -0.37
C LEU A 208 -9.87 16.43 0.38
N LEU A 209 -9.27 15.69 1.31
CA LEU A 209 -8.13 16.16 2.12
C LEU A 209 -6.77 15.90 1.47
N ILE A 210 -6.71 15.18 0.36
CA ILE A 210 -5.46 14.96 -0.40
C ILE A 210 -4.98 16.31 -0.95
N PRO A 211 -3.70 16.69 -0.72
CA PRO A 211 -3.17 17.97 -1.18
C PRO A 211 -3.23 18.13 -2.71
N GLN A 212 -3.43 19.36 -3.19
CA GLN A 212 -3.49 19.64 -4.63
C GLN A 212 -2.17 19.42 -5.37
N ASP A 213 -1.05 19.44 -4.67
CA ASP A 213 0.27 19.11 -5.21
C ASP A 213 0.56 17.59 -5.23
N CYS A 214 -0.29 16.76 -4.63
CA CYS A 214 -0.24 15.32 -4.73
C CYS A 214 -0.90 14.85 -6.04
N ARG A 215 -0.13 14.19 -6.89
CA ARG A 215 -0.63 13.55 -8.13
C ARG A 215 -1.16 12.17 -7.82
N VAL A 216 -2.41 11.92 -8.15
CA VAL A 216 -3.08 10.65 -7.91
C VAL A 216 -3.49 10.01 -9.22
N LEU A 217 -3.14 8.74 -9.41
CA LEU A 217 -3.66 7.92 -10.50
C LEU A 217 -4.58 6.85 -9.92
N THR A 218 -5.80 6.72 -10.44
CA THR A 218 -6.64 5.54 -10.23
C THR A 218 -6.63 4.68 -11.49
N ILE A 219 -6.25 3.40 -11.33
CA ILE A 219 -6.34 2.38 -12.38
C ILE A 219 -7.42 1.39 -11.99
N HIS A 220 -8.30 1.02 -12.93
CA HIS A 220 -9.36 0.04 -12.67
C HIS A 220 -9.58 -0.87 -13.87
N GLY A 221 -9.90 -2.14 -13.62
CA GLY A 221 -10.27 -3.07 -14.66
C GLY A 221 -11.75 -2.96 -15.02
N SER A 222 -12.11 -2.93 -16.33
CA SER A 222 -13.51 -2.82 -16.74
C SER A 222 -14.32 -4.09 -16.44
N MET A 223 -13.66 -5.23 -16.21
CA MET A 223 -14.27 -6.52 -15.88
C MET A 223 -14.02 -6.92 -14.41
N ASP A 224 -13.77 -5.94 -13.53
CA ASP A 224 -13.56 -6.19 -12.11
C ASP A 224 -14.87 -6.60 -11.42
N GLU A 225 -15.00 -7.88 -11.08
CA GLU A 225 -16.19 -8.45 -10.40
C GLU A 225 -16.13 -8.27 -8.88
N THR A 226 -14.97 -7.87 -8.32
CA THR A 226 -14.76 -7.69 -6.88
C THR A 226 -15.08 -6.27 -6.44
N VAL A 227 -14.56 -5.28 -7.15
CA VAL A 227 -14.81 -3.85 -6.97
C VAL A 227 -15.33 -3.28 -8.28
N PRO A 228 -16.59 -2.77 -8.33
CA PRO A 228 -17.13 -2.25 -9.58
C PRO A 228 -16.31 -1.07 -10.11
N ALA A 229 -16.13 -0.99 -11.44
CA ALA A 229 -15.36 0.06 -12.09
C ALA A 229 -15.95 1.48 -11.84
N GLU A 230 -17.24 1.56 -11.50
CA GLU A 230 -17.89 2.81 -11.08
C GLU A 230 -17.26 3.42 -9.83
N ASP A 231 -16.66 2.61 -8.95
CA ASP A 231 -15.94 3.13 -7.77
C ASP A 231 -14.74 4.00 -8.20
N ALA A 232 -14.10 3.71 -9.34
CA ALA A 232 -13.03 4.53 -9.90
C ALA A 232 -13.51 5.91 -10.36
N LEU A 233 -14.72 5.98 -10.93
CA LEU A 233 -15.35 7.25 -11.32
C LEU A 233 -15.72 8.11 -10.12
N GLU A 234 -16.01 7.49 -8.96
CA GLU A 234 -16.26 8.24 -7.74
C GLU A 234 -14.99 8.89 -7.19
N PHE A 235 -13.83 8.21 -7.23
CA PHE A 235 -12.55 8.83 -6.85
C PHE A 235 -12.24 10.07 -7.70
N ASP A 236 -12.53 10.03 -9.00
CA ASP A 236 -12.30 11.14 -9.93
C ASP A 236 -13.08 12.41 -9.57
N LYS A 237 -14.24 12.27 -8.93
CA LYS A 237 -15.08 13.42 -8.51
C LYS A 237 -14.52 14.16 -7.30
N PHE A 238 -13.76 13.49 -6.43
CA PHE A 238 -13.36 14.02 -5.12
C PHE A 238 -11.87 14.35 -5.00
N ILE A 239 -11.01 13.79 -5.86
CA ILE A 239 -9.57 14.03 -5.81
C ILE A 239 -9.21 15.12 -6.82
N SER A 240 -8.67 16.26 -6.33
CA SER A 240 -8.47 17.45 -7.16
C SER A 240 -7.41 17.30 -8.26
N ASN A 241 -6.35 16.54 -8.02
CA ASN A 241 -5.22 16.34 -8.95
C ASN A 241 -5.12 14.86 -9.34
N HIS A 242 -6.12 14.42 -10.11
CA HIS A 242 -6.42 13.04 -10.39
C HIS A 242 -6.30 12.70 -11.87
N GLU A 243 -5.81 11.50 -12.15
CA GLU A 243 -5.87 10.85 -13.45
C GLU A 243 -6.59 9.51 -13.31
N LEU A 244 -7.48 9.21 -14.25
CA LEU A 244 -8.25 7.97 -14.27
C LEU A 244 -7.86 7.13 -15.49
N CYS A 245 -7.54 5.86 -15.27
CA CYS A 245 -7.26 4.90 -16.32
C CYS A 245 -8.09 3.63 -16.16
N ILE A 246 -8.98 3.35 -17.09
CA ILE A 246 -9.71 2.08 -17.14
C ILE A 246 -8.99 1.14 -18.12
N ILE A 247 -8.60 -0.05 -17.63
CA ILE A 247 -8.01 -1.09 -18.48
C ILE A 247 -9.14 -2.01 -18.95
N GLU A 248 -9.44 -1.91 -20.22
CA GLU A 248 -10.51 -2.70 -20.83
C GLU A 248 -10.20 -4.20 -20.79
N GLY A 249 -11.19 -5.00 -20.35
CA GLY A 249 -11.10 -6.44 -20.21
C GLY A 249 -10.32 -6.93 -18.98
N ALA A 250 -9.76 -6.04 -18.17
CA ALA A 250 -9.01 -6.44 -16.97
C ALA A 250 -9.97 -6.82 -15.83
N ASP A 251 -9.64 -7.92 -15.14
CA ASP A 251 -10.26 -8.38 -13.91
C ASP A 251 -9.62 -7.68 -12.68
N HIS A 252 -10.09 -8.01 -11.47
CA HIS A 252 -9.58 -7.42 -10.21
C HIS A 252 -8.09 -7.67 -9.98
N GLU A 253 -7.56 -8.82 -10.39
CA GLU A 253 -6.15 -9.21 -10.21
C GLU A 253 -5.31 -8.89 -11.45
N TYR A 254 -5.90 -8.28 -12.48
CA TYR A 254 -5.22 -8.00 -13.78
C TYR A 254 -4.58 -9.22 -14.40
N SER A 255 -5.21 -10.39 -14.31
CA SER A 255 -4.63 -11.70 -14.61
C SER A 255 -4.00 -11.77 -16.00
N SER A 256 -4.61 -11.15 -17.00
CA SER A 256 -4.09 -11.08 -18.37
C SER A 256 -3.54 -9.70 -18.75
N HIS A 257 -3.40 -8.77 -17.78
CA HIS A 257 -3.06 -7.37 -18.07
C HIS A 257 -1.90 -6.85 -17.19
N GLN A 258 -1.06 -7.73 -16.66
CA GLN A 258 0.04 -7.37 -15.75
C GLN A 258 1.05 -6.41 -16.39
N ASP A 259 1.46 -6.66 -17.62
CA ASP A 259 2.41 -5.82 -18.34
C ASP A 259 1.83 -4.42 -18.60
N LYS A 260 0.54 -4.36 -18.99
CA LYS A 260 -0.15 -3.10 -19.23
C LYS A 260 -0.29 -2.31 -17.94
N LEU A 261 -0.69 -2.96 -16.83
CA LEU A 261 -0.76 -2.36 -15.51
C LEU A 261 0.60 -1.76 -15.11
N SER A 262 1.66 -2.57 -15.18
CA SER A 262 3.01 -2.15 -14.81
C SER A 262 3.51 -0.99 -15.65
N SER A 263 3.25 -1.00 -16.97
CA SER A 263 3.65 0.07 -17.88
C SER A 263 2.97 1.40 -17.54
N ILE A 264 1.65 1.39 -17.25
CA ILE A 264 0.90 2.59 -16.86
C ILE A 264 1.43 3.17 -15.55
N VAL A 265 1.65 2.31 -14.53
CA VAL A 265 2.19 2.75 -13.24
C VAL A 265 3.58 3.35 -13.38
N LEU A 266 4.47 2.70 -14.14
CA LEU A 266 5.83 3.19 -14.42
C LEU A 266 5.83 4.54 -15.13
N GLU A 267 5.03 4.69 -16.18
CA GLU A 267 4.91 5.94 -16.93
C GLU A 267 4.44 7.08 -16.04
N PHE A 268 3.41 6.86 -15.25
CA PHE A 268 2.88 7.85 -14.32
C PHE A 268 3.92 8.27 -13.27
N ILE A 269 4.61 7.29 -12.64
CA ILE A 269 5.65 7.58 -11.64
C ILE A 269 6.79 8.38 -12.27
N LYS A 270 7.30 7.98 -13.44
CA LYS A 270 8.40 8.70 -14.12
C LYS A 270 8.02 10.13 -14.47
N THR A 271 6.82 10.33 -15.01
CA THR A 271 6.34 11.65 -15.43
C THR A 271 6.24 12.62 -14.26
N HIS A 272 5.86 12.12 -13.08
CA HIS A 272 5.55 13.00 -11.94
C HIS A 272 6.63 13.02 -10.87
N ALA A 273 7.47 12.00 -10.76
CA ALA A 273 8.55 11.96 -9.77
C ALA A 273 9.71 12.91 -10.08
N ASP A 274 9.98 13.20 -11.36
CA ASP A 274 11.11 14.03 -11.78
C ASP A 274 10.99 15.48 -11.31
N LYS A 275 9.80 16.01 -11.13
CA LYS A 275 9.55 17.36 -10.57
C LYS A 275 10.11 17.49 -9.15
N TYR A 276 10.15 16.42 -8.38
CA TYR A 276 10.66 16.40 -7.00
C TYR A 276 12.15 16.10 -6.89
N LYS A 277 12.79 15.63 -7.99
CA LYS A 277 14.26 15.45 -8.06
C LYS A 277 14.99 16.80 -8.03
N ASP A 278 14.45 17.84 -8.65
CA ASP A 278 15.06 19.17 -8.72
C ASP A 278 14.95 19.96 -7.41
N THR A 279 13.82 19.86 -6.69
CA THR A 279 13.66 20.53 -5.39
C THR A 279 14.60 19.99 -4.32
N SER A 280 14.92 18.70 -4.34
CA SER A 280 15.90 18.11 -3.42
C SER A 280 17.36 18.52 -3.71
N LYS A 281 17.68 18.86 -4.95
CA LYS A 281 18.98 19.43 -5.32
C LYS A 281 19.12 20.89 -4.86
N GLN A 282 18.05 21.69 -4.97
CA GLN A 282 18.06 23.08 -4.51
C GLN A 282 18.13 23.21 -2.98
N ALA A 283 17.46 22.33 -2.23
CA ALA A 283 17.55 22.29 -0.77
C ALA A 283 18.96 21.94 -0.27
N LYS A 284 19.70 21.07 -0.97
CA LYS A 284 21.11 20.74 -0.65
C LYS A 284 22.11 21.89 -0.97
N ILE A 285 21.78 22.78 -1.87
CA ILE A 285 22.62 23.95 -2.18
C ILE A 285 22.44 25.03 -1.11
N HIS A 286 21.24 25.24 -0.60
CA HIS A 286 20.96 26.26 0.44
C HIS A 286 21.42 25.83 1.85
N SER A 287 21.69 24.57 2.12
CA SER A 287 22.21 24.11 3.41
C SER A 287 23.75 24.12 3.51
N ARG A 288 24.45 24.63 2.47
CA ARG A 288 25.92 24.76 2.42
C ARG A 288 26.43 26.20 2.54
N PHE A 289 25.51 27.13 2.85
CA PHE A 289 25.87 28.53 3.15
C PHE A 289 25.47 28.93 4.56
#